data_404c221d0650f033f8791ef6a6d0848b
#
_entry.id   404c221d0650f033f8791ef6a6d0848b
#
_cell.length_a   1.000
_cell.length_b   1.000
_cell.length_c   1.000
_cell.angle_alpha   90.00
_cell.angle_beta   90.00
_cell.angle_gamma   90.00
#
_symmetry.space_group_name_H-M   'P 1'
#
loop_
_entity.id
_entity.type
_entity.pdbx_description
1 polymer ?
#
loop_
_entity_poly.entity_id
_entity_poly.type
_entity_poly.pdbx_seq_one_letter_code
_entity_poly.pdbx_strand_id
1 'polypeptide(L)'
;YYGEHGTATEIGHVSIDVNGKPCDCGNVGCLERYCSANAIHEQLNANPSIVPGCETMTHAQACAALFAKANAGDETATLLMLDVARYVGYGAVTIINAFNPTHIVLGDIIAQAGQPLLDEVKKVVAERTIPEIGLSTRITLSALPTDATVTGAAAVAITNFLEHPSMFFDVA
;
A
#
# COMPACT_ATOMS: atom_id res chain seq x y z
N TYR A 1 4.56 17.02 3.93
CA TYR A 1 4.90 17.68 2.67
C TYR A 1 3.69 17.74 1.75
N TYR A 2 3.20 18.92 1.48
CA TYR A 2 1.95 19.10 0.71
C TYR A 2 2.18 19.28 -0.80
N GLY A 3 3.38 19.73 -1.21
CA GLY A 3 3.61 20.23 -2.57
C GLY A 3 2.86 21.54 -2.81
N GLU A 4 3.02 22.11 -4.01
CA GLU A 4 2.43 23.42 -4.36
C GLU A 4 0.88 23.37 -4.43
N HIS A 5 0.34 22.25 -4.91
CA HIS A 5 -1.12 22.09 -5.12
C HIS A 5 -1.76 21.02 -4.20
N GLY A 6 -1.08 20.61 -3.13
CA GLY A 6 -1.59 19.57 -2.24
C GLY A 6 -1.58 18.16 -2.83
N THR A 7 -0.91 17.95 -3.95
CA THR A 7 -0.84 16.68 -4.71
C THR A 7 0.54 16.01 -4.62
N ALA A 8 1.32 16.33 -3.60
CA ALA A 8 2.60 15.67 -3.38
C ALA A 8 2.42 14.22 -2.93
N THR A 9 3.50 13.44 -3.05
CA THR A 9 3.60 12.05 -2.54
C THR A 9 2.76 11.01 -3.30
N GLU A 10 2.44 11.25 -4.55
CA GLU A 10 1.81 10.25 -5.44
C GLU A 10 2.80 9.14 -5.83
N ILE A 11 3.27 8.39 -4.81
CA ILE A 11 4.29 7.33 -4.97
C ILE A 11 3.80 6.20 -5.87
N GLY A 12 2.49 5.95 -5.92
CA GLY A 12 1.88 4.97 -6.83
C GLY A 12 2.22 5.23 -8.30
N HIS A 13 2.45 6.47 -8.68
CA HIS A 13 2.78 6.89 -10.05
C HIS A 13 4.28 7.02 -10.34
N VAL A 14 5.14 6.63 -9.40
CA VAL A 14 6.57 6.49 -9.68
C VAL A 14 6.78 5.31 -10.64
N SER A 15 7.48 5.55 -11.76
CA SER A 15 7.83 4.50 -12.72
C SER A 15 8.91 3.61 -12.13
N ILE A 16 8.60 2.34 -11.93
CA ILE A 16 9.52 1.30 -11.46
C ILE A 16 10.04 0.40 -12.60
N ASP A 17 9.41 0.52 -13.75
CA ASP A 17 9.79 -0.17 -14.98
C ASP A 17 9.54 0.75 -16.18
N VAL A 18 10.61 1.28 -16.78
CA VAL A 18 10.51 2.23 -17.89
C VAL A 18 9.90 1.65 -19.16
N ASN A 19 9.85 0.32 -19.30
CA ASN A 19 9.23 -0.41 -20.39
C ASN A 19 7.99 -1.20 -19.95
N GLY A 20 7.45 -0.89 -18.76
CA GLY A 20 6.41 -1.65 -18.12
C GLY A 20 5.00 -1.35 -18.63
N LYS A 21 4.00 -1.66 -17.80
CA LYS A 21 2.58 -1.53 -18.14
C LYS A 21 2.19 -0.05 -18.28
N PRO A 22 1.34 0.32 -19.28
CA PRO A 22 0.78 1.65 -19.35
C PRO A 22 -0.09 1.94 -18.13
N CYS A 23 -0.10 3.20 -17.67
CA CYS A 23 -0.89 3.68 -16.55
C CYS A 23 -1.90 4.73 -17.02
N ASP A 24 -3.06 4.79 -16.38
CA ASP A 24 -4.13 5.74 -16.72
C ASP A 24 -3.72 7.21 -16.46
N CYS A 25 -2.67 7.44 -15.65
CA CYS A 25 -2.07 8.78 -15.49
C CYS A 25 -1.31 9.28 -16.74
N GLY A 26 -1.18 8.46 -17.78
CA GLY A 26 -0.42 8.76 -19.00
C GLY A 26 1.05 8.32 -18.97
N ASN A 27 1.54 7.84 -17.83
CA ASN A 27 2.91 7.33 -17.67
C ASN A 27 2.98 5.83 -17.95
N VAL A 28 4.18 5.25 -17.90
CA VAL A 28 4.46 3.82 -18.09
C VAL A 28 5.18 3.27 -16.87
N GLY A 29 4.82 2.04 -16.46
CA GLY A 29 5.48 1.30 -15.40
C GLY A 29 5.27 1.85 -13.99
N CYS A 30 4.18 2.58 -13.76
CA CYS A 30 3.82 3.06 -12.43
C CYS A 30 3.70 1.91 -11.42
N LEU A 31 4.18 2.12 -10.22
CA LEU A 31 4.15 1.15 -9.12
C LEU A 31 2.74 0.58 -8.89
N GLU A 32 1.71 1.40 -8.96
CA GLU A 32 0.32 0.98 -8.74
C GLU A 32 -0.15 -0.09 -9.75
N ARG A 33 0.43 -0.13 -10.97
CA ARG A 33 0.10 -1.14 -11.98
C ARG A 33 0.58 -2.56 -11.62
N TYR A 34 1.30 -2.70 -10.52
CA TYR A 34 1.88 -3.97 -10.06
C TYR A 34 1.36 -4.41 -8.68
N CYS A 35 1.01 -3.48 -7.79
CA CYS A 35 0.65 -3.80 -6.40
C CYS A 35 -0.62 -3.12 -5.87
N SER A 36 -1.35 -2.34 -6.68
CA SER A 36 -2.66 -1.84 -6.26
C SER A 36 -3.72 -2.95 -6.20
N ALA A 37 -4.83 -2.72 -5.50
CA ALA A 37 -5.94 -3.66 -5.44
C ALA A 37 -6.50 -3.99 -6.84
N ASN A 38 -6.54 -2.99 -7.74
CA ASN A 38 -6.92 -3.21 -9.15
C ASN A 38 -5.91 -4.13 -9.86
N ALA A 39 -4.61 -3.86 -9.73
CA ALA A 39 -3.57 -4.65 -10.36
C ALA A 39 -3.55 -6.10 -9.86
N ILE A 40 -3.80 -6.33 -8.57
CA ILE A 40 -3.95 -7.67 -8.00
C ILE A 40 -5.16 -8.37 -8.60
N HIS A 41 -6.30 -7.68 -8.68
CA HIS A 41 -7.52 -8.25 -9.25
C HIS A 41 -7.38 -8.56 -10.74
N GLU A 42 -6.70 -7.72 -11.53
CA GLU A 42 -6.35 -8.01 -12.92
C GLU A 42 -5.53 -9.30 -13.06
N GLN A 43 -4.54 -9.52 -12.18
CA GLN A 43 -3.74 -10.73 -12.18
C GLN A 43 -4.55 -11.97 -11.82
N LEU A 44 -5.50 -11.85 -10.89
CA LEU A 44 -6.42 -12.93 -10.51
C LEU A 44 -7.37 -13.26 -11.67
N ASN A 45 -7.91 -12.27 -12.36
CA ASN A 45 -8.76 -12.46 -13.53
C ASN A 45 -8.03 -13.14 -14.70
N ALA A 46 -6.72 -12.87 -14.84
CA ALA A 46 -5.86 -13.58 -15.80
C ALA A 46 -5.55 -15.03 -15.35
N ASN A 47 -5.68 -15.35 -14.07
CA ASN A 47 -5.40 -16.65 -13.47
C ASN A 47 -6.50 -17.06 -12.47
N PRO A 48 -7.74 -17.28 -12.93
CA PRO A 48 -8.91 -17.45 -12.03
C PRO A 48 -8.85 -18.72 -11.18
N SER A 49 -7.95 -19.65 -11.48
CA SER A 49 -7.70 -20.84 -10.66
C SER A 49 -7.11 -20.50 -9.27
N ILE A 50 -6.44 -19.35 -9.13
CA ILE A 50 -5.88 -18.90 -7.84
C ILE A 50 -7.02 -18.57 -6.87
N VAL A 51 -7.99 -17.77 -7.31
CA VAL A 51 -9.19 -17.40 -6.55
C VAL A 51 -10.41 -17.61 -7.44
N PRO A 52 -11.03 -18.81 -7.43
CA PRO A 52 -12.21 -19.08 -8.24
C PRO A 52 -13.37 -18.10 -7.94
N GLY A 53 -13.99 -17.55 -8.98
CA GLY A 53 -15.07 -16.57 -8.86
C GLY A 53 -14.60 -15.13 -8.65
N CYS A 54 -13.30 -14.86 -8.74
CA CYS A 54 -12.74 -13.50 -8.53
C CYS A 54 -13.35 -12.47 -9.51
N GLU A 55 -13.75 -12.87 -10.70
CA GLU A 55 -14.33 -12.02 -11.73
C GLU A 55 -15.62 -11.29 -11.31
N THR A 56 -16.32 -11.80 -10.31
CA THR A 56 -17.54 -11.19 -9.75
C THR A 56 -17.29 -10.41 -8.45
N MET A 57 -16.06 -10.43 -7.94
CA MET A 57 -15.69 -9.78 -6.69
C MET A 57 -15.34 -8.30 -6.92
N THR A 58 -15.48 -7.50 -5.86
CA THR A 58 -14.82 -6.19 -5.82
C THR A 58 -13.30 -6.38 -5.67
N HIS A 59 -12.50 -5.35 -6.01
CA HIS A 59 -11.04 -5.41 -5.85
C HIS A 59 -10.63 -5.77 -4.41
N ALA A 60 -11.31 -5.19 -3.41
CA ALA A 60 -11.06 -5.48 -2.01
C ALA A 60 -11.37 -6.94 -1.65
N GLN A 61 -12.48 -7.48 -2.13
CA GLN A 61 -12.86 -8.89 -1.90
C GLN A 61 -11.87 -9.85 -2.55
N ALA A 62 -11.44 -9.58 -3.78
CA ALA A 62 -10.46 -10.40 -4.49
C ALA A 62 -9.11 -10.41 -3.77
N CYS A 63 -8.62 -9.25 -3.31
CA CYS A 63 -7.40 -9.16 -2.51
C CYS A 63 -7.53 -9.92 -1.18
N ALA A 64 -8.63 -9.74 -0.45
CA ALA A 64 -8.86 -10.44 0.81
C ALA A 64 -8.88 -11.96 0.61
N ALA A 65 -9.52 -12.45 -0.45
CA ALA A 65 -9.56 -13.87 -0.80
C ALA A 65 -8.16 -14.41 -1.15
N LEU A 66 -7.36 -13.66 -1.91
CA LEU A 66 -5.97 -14.01 -2.20
C LEU A 66 -5.16 -14.15 -0.92
N PHE A 67 -5.20 -13.15 -0.04
CA PHE A 67 -4.42 -13.13 1.19
C PHE A 67 -4.86 -14.22 2.17
N ALA A 68 -6.17 -14.50 2.25
CA ALA A 68 -6.69 -15.61 3.06
C ALA A 68 -6.17 -16.98 2.56
N LYS A 69 -6.16 -17.21 1.24
CA LYS A 69 -5.62 -18.45 0.64
C LYS A 69 -4.11 -18.58 0.85
N ALA A 70 -3.36 -17.49 0.64
CA ALA A 70 -1.92 -17.49 0.87
C ALA A 70 -1.58 -17.79 2.33
N ASN A 71 -2.29 -17.17 3.27
CA ASN A 71 -2.12 -17.43 4.71
C ASN A 71 -2.58 -18.83 5.14
N ALA A 72 -3.45 -19.48 4.35
CA ALA A 72 -3.84 -20.88 4.55
C ALA A 72 -2.83 -21.88 3.94
N GLY A 73 -1.76 -21.40 3.29
CA GLY A 73 -0.68 -22.23 2.75
C GLY A 73 -0.88 -22.66 1.28
N ASP A 74 -1.81 -22.04 0.54
CA ASP A 74 -1.91 -22.25 -0.90
C ASP A 74 -0.64 -21.68 -1.59
N GLU A 75 0.10 -22.53 -2.26
CA GLU A 75 1.39 -22.21 -2.84
C GLU A 75 1.29 -21.11 -3.93
N THR A 76 0.32 -21.23 -4.82
CA THR A 76 0.13 -20.30 -5.94
C THR A 76 -0.32 -18.91 -5.43
N ALA A 77 -1.24 -18.87 -4.48
CA ALA A 77 -1.66 -17.64 -3.84
C ALA A 77 -0.51 -16.98 -3.07
N THR A 78 0.32 -17.78 -2.39
CA THR A 78 1.51 -17.30 -1.69
C THR A 78 2.51 -16.67 -2.65
N LEU A 79 2.81 -17.31 -3.78
CA LEU A 79 3.71 -16.76 -4.79
C LEU A 79 3.22 -15.41 -5.31
N LEU A 80 1.93 -15.27 -5.62
CA LEU A 80 1.35 -14.01 -6.08
C LEU A 80 1.40 -12.93 -4.99
N MET A 81 1.06 -13.29 -3.74
CA MET A 81 1.15 -12.35 -2.61
C MET A 81 2.59 -11.86 -2.39
N LEU A 82 3.59 -12.75 -2.47
CA LEU A 82 5.00 -12.38 -2.33
C LEU A 82 5.48 -11.51 -3.50
N ASP A 83 4.97 -11.72 -4.72
CA ASP A 83 5.27 -10.84 -5.85
C ASP A 83 4.74 -9.42 -5.60
N VAL A 84 3.49 -9.31 -5.16
CA VAL A 84 2.90 -8.02 -4.73
C VAL A 84 3.74 -7.38 -3.61
N ALA A 85 4.19 -8.17 -2.63
CA ALA A 85 5.02 -7.69 -1.52
C ALA A 85 6.33 -7.07 -2.00
N ARG A 86 6.96 -7.66 -3.04
CA ARG A 86 8.20 -7.10 -3.62
C ARG A 86 7.96 -5.72 -4.23
N TYR A 87 6.86 -5.53 -4.96
CA TYR A 87 6.51 -4.21 -5.50
C TYR A 87 6.19 -3.19 -4.41
N VAL A 88 5.47 -3.58 -3.35
CA VAL A 88 5.29 -2.73 -2.16
C VAL A 88 6.65 -2.38 -1.54
N GLY A 89 7.56 -3.34 -1.48
CA GLY A 89 8.94 -3.14 -1.05
C GLY A 89 9.70 -2.10 -1.89
N TYR A 90 9.57 -2.12 -3.22
CA TYR A 90 10.18 -1.10 -4.09
C TYR A 90 9.60 0.30 -3.84
N GLY A 91 8.31 0.39 -3.59
CA GLY A 91 7.69 1.64 -3.14
C GLY A 91 8.27 2.13 -1.81
N ALA A 92 8.43 1.23 -0.84
CA ALA A 92 9.04 1.55 0.45
C ALA A 92 10.51 2.01 0.29
N VAL A 93 11.30 1.35 -0.56
CA VAL A 93 12.68 1.78 -0.91
C VAL A 93 12.68 3.21 -1.48
N THR A 94 11.75 3.52 -2.39
CA THR A 94 11.62 4.86 -2.97
C THR A 94 11.35 5.91 -1.89
N ILE A 95 10.40 5.62 -0.97
CA ILE A 95 10.06 6.51 0.13
C ILE A 95 11.24 6.69 1.08
N ILE A 96 11.93 5.61 1.45
CA ILE A 96 13.08 5.63 2.35
C ILE A 96 14.22 6.47 1.77
N ASN A 97 14.58 6.22 0.51
CA ASN A 97 15.68 6.95 -0.14
C ASN A 97 15.36 8.43 -0.40
N ALA A 98 14.07 8.78 -0.62
CA ALA A 98 13.65 10.14 -0.90
C ALA A 98 13.42 10.99 0.37
N PHE A 99 12.86 10.39 1.42
CA PHE A 99 12.36 11.12 2.59
C PHE A 99 13.03 10.74 3.91
N ASN A 100 13.75 9.61 3.95
CA ASN A 100 14.39 9.06 5.16
C ASN A 100 13.46 9.08 6.39
N PRO A 101 12.26 8.47 6.32
CA PRO A 101 11.32 8.49 7.43
C PRO A 101 11.78 7.57 8.55
N THR A 102 11.43 7.89 9.78
CA THR A 102 11.67 7.00 10.93
C THR A 102 10.74 5.79 10.94
N HIS A 103 9.56 5.90 10.31
CA HIS A 103 8.54 4.86 10.33
C HIS A 103 7.70 4.85 9.05
N ILE A 104 7.48 3.66 8.48
CA ILE A 104 6.51 3.39 7.42
C ILE A 104 5.46 2.46 7.98
N VAL A 105 4.19 2.82 7.83
CA VAL A 105 3.04 1.99 8.19
C VAL A 105 2.35 1.53 6.91
N LEU A 106 2.33 0.22 6.68
CA LEU A 106 1.57 -0.38 5.59
C LEU A 106 0.13 -0.56 6.06
N GLY A 107 -0.78 0.14 5.40
CA GLY A 107 -2.20 0.17 5.80
C GLY A 107 -3.13 -0.47 4.77
N ASP A 108 -4.43 -0.26 5.01
CA ASP A 108 -5.52 -0.65 4.13
C ASP A 108 -5.48 -2.16 3.77
N ILE A 109 -5.89 -2.51 2.55
CA ILE A 109 -6.01 -3.90 2.08
C ILE A 109 -4.67 -4.66 2.21
N ILE A 110 -3.54 -4.00 2.03
CA ILE A 110 -2.21 -4.63 2.13
C ILE A 110 -1.91 -5.14 3.55
N ALA A 111 -2.41 -4.45 4.58
CA ALA A 111 -2.23 -4.90 5.96
C ALA A 111 -2.91 -6.26 6.24
N GLN A 112 -3.94 -6.63 5.48
CA GLN A 112 -4.64 -7.92 5.62
C GLN A 112 -3.80 -9.11 5.17
N ALA A 113 -2.76 -8.90 4.37
CA ALA A 113 -1.84 -9.96 3.97
C ALA A 113 -0.98 -10.49 5.13
N GLY A 114 -0.83 -9.70 6.19
CA GLY A 114 -0.19 -10.15 7.43
C GLY A 114 1.33 -10.21 7.39
N GLN A 115 1.90 -10.97 8.32
CA GLN A 115 3.34 -11.04 8.56
C GLN A 115 4.15 -11.52 7.35
N PRO A 116 3.72 -12.52 6.55
CA PRO A 116 4.50 -12.98 5.41
C PRO A 116 4.77 -11.89 4.36
N LEU A 117 3.78 -11.03 4.08
CA LEU A 117 3.96 -9.87 3.20
C LEU A 117 4.94 -8.86 3.82
N LEU A 118 4.78 -8.54 5.11
CA LEU A 118 5.66 -7.61 5.81
C LEU A 118 7.13 -8.07 5.79
N ASP A 119 7.36 -9.37 5.97
CA ASP A 119 8.72 -9.94 5.98
C ASP A 119 9.37 -9.82 4.61
N GLU A 120 8.64 -10.08 3.51
CA GLU A 120 9.17 -9.90 2.15
C GLU A 120 9.43 -8.41 1.84
N VAL A 121 8.54 -7.49 2.28
CA VAL A 121 8.78 -6.03 2.14
C VAL A 121 10.06 -5.63 2.87
N LYS A 122 10.25 -6.07 4.11
CA LYS A 122 11.47 -5.78 4.90
C LYS A 122 12.72 -6.34 4.24
N LYS A 123 12.64 -7.53 3.65
CA LYS A 123 13.74 -8.14 2.91
C LYS A 123 14.14 -7.29 1.70
N VAL A 124 13.17 -6.86 0.88
CA VAL A 124 13.43 -5.98 -0.27
C VAL A 124 14.08 -4.67 0.18
N VAL A 125 13.57 -4.07 1.26
CA VAL A 125 14.13 -2.83 1.81
C VAL A 125 15.57 -3.04 2.28
N ALA A 126 15.86 -4.12 3.01
CA ALA A 126 17.22 -4.43 3.47
C ALA A 126 18.21 -4.65 2.32
N GLU A 127 17.75 -5.23 1.20
CA GLU A 127 18.58 -5.52 0.03
C GLU A 127 18.81 -4.31 -0.89
N ARG A 128 17.91 -3.30 -0.86
CA ARG A 128 17.85 -2.27 -1.91
C ARG A 128 17.93 -0.83 -1.43
N THR A 129 17.88 -0.57 -0.14
CA THR A 129 18.12 0.78 0.37
C THR A 129 19.61 1.03 0.60
N ILE A 130 19.99 2.29 0.67
CA ILE A 130 21.31 2.69 1.16
C ILE A 130 21.41 2.20 2.61
N PRO A 131 22.44 1.39 2.97
CA PRO A 131 22.49 0.70 4.27
C PRO A 131 22.34 1.62 5.47
N GLU A 132 22.96 2.80 5.44
CA GLU A 132 22.92 3.79 6.51
C GLU A 132 21.52 4.34 6.77
N ILE A 133 20.65 4.33 5.76
CA ILE A 133 19.30 4.87 5.81
C ILE A 133 18.29 3.75 6.09
N GLY A 134 18.40 2.63 5.37
CA GLY A 134 17.43 1.55 5.44
C GLY A 134 17.31 0.89 6.81
N LEU A 135 18.43 0.78 7.56
CA LEU A 135 18.45 0.18 8.89
C LEU A 135 17.75 1.04 9.97
N SER A 136 17.57 2.34 9.73
CA SER A 136 16.94 3.26 10.68
C SER A 136 15.42 3.36 10.55
N THR A 137 14.85 2.94 9.43
CA THR A 137 13.40 3.02 9.17
C THR A 137 12.69 1.80 9.73
N ARG A 138 11.73 2.02 10.62
CA ARG A 138 10.84 0.98 11.12
C ARG A 138 9.69 0.75 10.14
N ILE A 139 9.40 -0.50 9.78
CA ILE A 139 8.26 -0.85 8.90
C ILE A 139 7.31 -1.76 9.67
N THR A 140 6.01 -1.39 9.72
CA THR A 140 4.97 -2.14 10.42
C THR A 140 3.70 -2.22 9.59
N LEU A 141 2.83 -3.18 9.93
CA LEU A 141 1.45 -3.17 9.46
C LEU A 141 0.61 -2.23 10.32
N SER A 142 -0.42 -1.65 9.73
CA SER A 142 -1.42 -0.87 10.46
C SER A 142 -2.17 -1.77 11.46
N ALA A 143 -2.37 -1.27 12.67
CA ALA A 143 -3.22 -1.91 13.67
C ALA A 143 -4.72 -1.55 13.47
N LEU A 144 -5.02 -0.59 12.59
CA LEU A 144 -6.40 -0.24 12.26
C LEU A 144 -6.96 -1.31 11.32
N PRO A 145 -8.17 -1.81 11.59
CA PRO A 145 -8.86 -2.72 10.68
C PRO A 145 -9.19 -2.02 9.35
N THR A 146 -10.15 -2.51 8.63
CA THR A 146 -10.72 -1.85 7.45
C THR A 146 -11.13 -0.41 7.77
N ASP A 147 -11.11 0.48 6.78
CA ASP A 147 -11.49 1.90 6.90
C ASP A 147 -10.50 2.81 7.67
N ALA A 148 -9.21 2.46 7.67
CA ALA A 148 -8.17 3.29 8.29
C ALA A 148 -8.19 4.74 7.77
N THR A 149 -8.47 4.97 6.49
CA THR A 149 -8.57 6.29 5.87
C THR A 149 -9.72 7.11 6.46
N VAL A 150 -10.92 6.51 6.58
CA VAL A 150 -12.10 7.18 7.15
C VAL A 150 -11.88 7.47 8.63
N THR A 151 -11.34 6.49 9.36
CA THR A 151 -11.00 6.63 10.78
C THR A 151 -9.98 7.76 11.00
N GLY A 152 -8.95 7.82 10.16
CA GLY A 152 -7.94 8.89 10.21
C GLY A 152 -8.53 10.26 9.90
N ALA A 153 -9.36 10.38 8.88
CA ALA A 153 -10.04 11.63 8.55
C ALA A 153 -10.96 12.11 9.69
N ALA A 154 -11.73 11.19 10.29
CA ALA A 154 -12.56 11.50 11.46
C ALA A 154 -11.71 11.95 12.67
N ALA A 155 -10.59 11.27 12.93
CA ALA A 155 -9.67 11.64 14.01
C ALA A 155 -9.09 13.05 13.79
N VAL A 156 -8.67 13.40 12.57
CA VAL A 156 -8.18 14.74 12.25
C VAL A 156 -9.25 15.79 12.48
N ALA A 157 -10.50 15.55 12.02
CA ALA A 157 -11.61 16.48 12.23
C ALA A 157 -11.93 16.68 13.71
N ILE A 158 -11.96 15.60 14.49
CA ILE A 158 -12.21 15.65 15.95
C ILE A 158 -11.08 16.40 16.66
N THR A 159 -9.82 16.10 16.34
CA THR A 159 -8.66 16.76 16.94
C THR A 159 -8.70 18.26 16.66
N ASN A 160 -8.94 18.65 15.40
CA ASN A 160 -9.03 20.05 15.01
C ASN A 160 -10.19 20.78 15.75
N PHE A 161 -11.33 20.11 15.90
CA PHE A 161 -12.46 20.65 16.68
C PHE A 161 -12.09 20.86 18.16
N LEU A 162 -11.39 19.90 18.78
CA LEU A 162 -10.99 19.98 20.19
C LEU A 162 -9.90 21.03 20.44
N GLU A 163 -8.98 21.19 19.51
CA GLU A 163 -7.87 22.15 19.62
C GLU A 163 -8.31 23.58 19.29
N HIS A 164 -9.30 23.75 18.41
CA HIS A 164 -9.77 25.05 17.92
C HIS A 164 -11.30 25.18 17.97
N PRO A 165 -11.93 25.04 19.15
CA PRO A 165 -13.40 25.04 19.27
C PRO A 165 -14.05 26.35 18.81
N SER A 166 -13.35 27.48 18.93
CA SER A 166 -13.83 28.77 18.47
C SER A 166 -14.02 28.92 16.95
N MET A 167 -13.42 28.02 16.15
CA MET A 167 -13.64 28.01 14.70
C MET A 167 -15.00 27.41 14.31
N PHE A 168 -15.67 26.70 15.22
CA PHE A 168 -16.90 25.95 14.96
C PHE A 168 -18.12 26.54 15.68
N PHE A 169 -17.87 27.45 16.61
CA PHE A 169 -18.94 28.16 17.34
C PHE A 169 -18.71 29.65 17.22
N ASP A 170 -19.73 30.39 16.77
CA ASP A 170 -19.79 31.84 16.97
C ASP A 170 -19.93 32.07 18.46
N VAL A 171 -18.84 32.42 19.13
CA VAL A 171 -18.88 32.88 20.51
C VAL A 171 -19.32 34.34 20.45
N ALA A 172 -20.64 34.55 20.60
CA ALA A 172 -21.22 35.88 20.73
C ALA A 172 -20.76 36.54 22.02
#